data_562d04380f8db1ed51eb1425781c82b6
#
_entry.id   562d04380f8db1ed51eb1425781c82b6
#
_cell.length_a   1.000
_cell.length_b   1.000
_cell.length_c   1.000
_cell.angle_alpha   90.00
_cell.angle_beta   90.00
_cell.angle_gamma   90.00
#
_symmetry.space_group_name_H-M   'P 1'
#
loop_
_entity.id
_entity.type
_entity.pdbx_description
1 polymer ?
#
loop_
_entity_poly.entity_id
_entity_poly.type
_entity_poly.pdbx_seq_one_letter_code
_entity_poly.pdbx_strand_id
1 'polypeptide(L)'
;MRRRLHEALQNTSDRGSVSLWVVIFAFVTLTLLILIVDGGQVIVAKSRAADIAQQAARAAADDINPAALRNGDVSIAAGACDTPGPASDLIATYQKGVGVTATMLKCLPGIGPQGAPSVTVRVQVSMKPFIPVNMFRTINVQAAETAYLACGTADARVAC
;
A
#
# COMPACT_ATOMS: atom_id res chain seq x y z
N MET A 1 0.73 -73.66 -1.38
CA MET A 1 1.84 -72.69 -1.36
C MET A 1 1.55 -71.45 -2.22
N ARG A 2 0.88 -71.51 -3.33
CA ARG A 2 0.57 -70.37 -4.23
C ARG A 2 -0.38 -69.31 -3.65
N ARG A 3 -1.34 -69.64 -2.78
CA ARG A 3 -2.31 -68.69 -2.21
C ARG A 3 -1.65 -67.62 -1.28
N ARG A 4 -0.67 -68.04 -0.50
CA ARG A 4 0.03 -67.09 0.43
C ARG A 4 0.89 -66.04 -0.30
N LEU A 5 1.38 -66.37 -1.49
CA LEU A 5 2.16 -65.41 -2.31
C LEU A 5 1.26 -64.35 -2.94
N HIS A 6 0.02 -64.67 -3.31
CA HIS A 6 -0.93 -63.69 -3.84
C HIS A 6 -1.41 -62.70 -2.77
N GLU A 7 -1.65 -63.12 -1.54
CA GLU A 7 -2.05 -62.26 -0.44
C GLU A 7 -0.91 -61.30 0.00
N ALA A 8 0.35 -61.75 -0.06
CA ALA A 8 1.50 -60.89 0.25
C ALA A 8 1.74 -59.80 -0.83
N LEU A 9 1.43 -60.09 -2.08
CA LEU A 9 1.59 -59.12 -3.18
C LEU A 9 0.47 -58.08 -3.24
N GLN A 10 -0.75 -58.44 -2.79
CA GLN A 10 -1.85 -57.48 -2.71
C GLN A 10 -1.69 -56.43 -1.57
N ASN A 11 -1.06 -56.83 -0.49
CA ASN A 11 -0.91 -55.97 0.69
C ASN A 11 0.26 -54.95 0.57
N THR A 12 1.09 -55.04 -0.48
CA THR A 12 2.18 -54.09 -0.73
C THR A 12 1.80 -52.97 -1.70
N SER A 13 0.69 -53.14 -2.45
CA SER A 13 0.25 -52.21 -3.47
C SER A 13 -0.34 -50.90 -2.89
N ASP A 14 -0.97 -50.95 -1.72
CA ASP A 14 -1.68 -49.79 -1.17
C ASP A 14 -0.78 -48.83 -0.37
N ARG A 15 0.38 -49.29 0.11
CA ARG A 15 1.29 -48.44 0.91
C ARG A 15 1.98 -47.34 0.12
N GLY A 16 2.19 -47.53 -1.17
CA GLY A 16 2.81 -46.53 -2.03
C GLY A 16 1.85 -45.39 -2.46
N SER A 17 0.57 -45.73 -2.60
CA SER A 17 -0.47 -44.78 -3.05
C SER A 17 -0.74 -43.70 -2.00
N VAL A 18 -0.84 -44.03 -0.73
CA VAL A 18 -1.10 -43.09 0.37
C VAL A 18 0.06 -42.12 0.54
N SER A 19 1.31 -42.59 0.41
CA SER A 19 2.50 -41.73 0.51
C SER A 19 2.54 -40.66 -0.56
N LEU A 20 2.16 -40.99 -1.79
CA LEU A 20 2.11 -40.00 -2.89
C LEU A 20 1.05 -38.91 -2.63
N TRP A 21 -0.12 -39.30 -2.13
CA TRP A 21 -1.19 -38.37 -1.76
C TRP A 21 -0.77 -37.39 -0.67
N VAL A 22 -0.09 -37.88 0.36
CA VAL A 22 0.42 -37.04 1.46
C VAL A 22 1.41 -35.99 0.94
N VAL A 23 2.33 -36.39 0.06
CA VAL A 23 3.32 -35.47 -0.52
C VAL A 23 2.64 -34.39 -1.38
N ILE A 24 1.70 -34.79 -2.23
CA ILE A 24 0.95 -33.84 -3.08
C ILE A 24 0.15 -32.87 -2.19
N PHE A 25 -0.56 -33.38 -1.18
CA PHE A 25 -1.34 -32.55 -0.29
C PHE A 25 -0.47 -31.57 0.51
N ALA A 26 0.69 -32.02 1.01
CA ALA A 26 1.63 -31.17 1.72
C ALA A 26 2.15 -30.04 0.81
N PHE A 27 2.47 -30.35 -0.45
CA PHE A 27 2.93 -29.36 -1.42
C PHE A 27 1.85 -28.32 -1.75
N VAL A 28 0.60 -28.78 -1.98
CA VAL A 28 -0.55 -27.89 -2.24
C VAL A 28 -0.80 -26.97 -1.05
N THR A 29 -0.80 -27.54 0.18
CA THR A 29 -1.02 -26.77 1.40
C THR A 29 0.06 -25.72 1.60
N LEU A 30 1.33 -26.09 1.40
CA LEU A 30 2.45 -25.17 1.51
C LEU A 30 2.32 -24.01 0.50
N THR A 31 1.99 -24.33 -0.76
CA THR A 31 1.78 -23.33 -1.82
C THR A 31 0.66 -22.36 -1.46
N LEU A 32 -0.42 -22.87 -0.87
CA LEU A 32 -1.57 -22.07 -0.47
C LEU A 32 -1.23 -21.13 0.70
N LEU A 33 -0.47 -21.62 1.69
CA LEU A 33 0.03 -20.80 2.80
C LEU A 33 0.90 -19.63 2.31
N ILE A 34 1.79 -19.90 1.37
CA ILE A 34 2.66 -18.89 0.75
C ILE A 34 1.81 -17.82 0.07
N LEU A 35 0.81 -18.22 -0.72
CA LEU A 35 -0.08 -17.29 -1.41
C LEU A 35 -0.85 -16.37 -0.44
N ILE A 36 -1.29 -16.92 0.71
CA ILE A 36 -1.99 -16.14 1.74
C ILE A 36 -1.05 -15.11 2.38
N VAL A 37 0.19 -15.50 2.70
CA VAL A 37 1.17 -14.61 3.32
C VAL A 37 1.55 -13.47 2.37
N ASP A 38 1.90 -13.78 1.14
CA ASP A 38 2.28 -12.76 0.14
C ASP A 38 1.10 -11.85 -0.23
N GLY A 39 -0.11 -12.41 -0.36
CA GLY A 39 -1.33 -11.64 -0.59
C GLY A 39 -1.63 -10.68 0.57
N GLY A 40 -1.47 -11.12 1.81
CA GLY A 40 -1.61 -10.29 3.00
C GLY A 40 -0.63 -9.11 3.03
N GLN A 41 0.61 -9.32 2.64
CA GLN A 41 1.61 -8.25 2.56
C GLN A 41 1.24 -7.17 1.55
N VAL A 42 0.67 -7.53 0.39
CA VAL A 42 0.22 -6.55 -0.61
C VAL A 42 -0.90 -5.65 -0.06
N ILE A 43 -1.84 -6.22 0.68
CA ILE A 43 -2.93 -5.46 1.31
C ILE A 43 -2.37 -4.47 2.35
N VAL A 44 -1.45 -4.92 3.21
CA VAL A 44 -0.79 -4.06 4.20
C VAL A 44 0.02 -2.95 3.53
N ALA A 45 0.72 -3.25 2.44
CA ALA A 45 1.46 -2.23 1.69
C ALA A 45 0.54 -1.20 1.06
N LYS A 46 -0.62 -1.61 0.56
CA LYS A 46 -1.63 -0.69 0.01
C LYS A 46 -2.21 0.23 1.08
N SER A 47 -2.53 -0.30 2.25
CA SER A 47 -2.98 0.49 3.39
C SER A 47 -1.92 1.52 3.81
N ARG A 48 -0.67 1.11 3.94
CA ARG A 48 0.45 2.02 4.25
C ARG A 48 0.64 3.10 3.18
N ALA A 49 0.52 2.74 1.90
CA ALA A 49 0.62 3.73 0.82
C ALA A 49 -0.50 4.77 0.91
N ALA A 50 -1.73 4.35 1.23
CA ALA A 50 -2.86 5.25 1.43
C ALA A 50 -2.66 6.15 2.66
N ASP A 51 -2.22 5.59 3.78
CA ASP A 51 -1.95 6.36 5.01
C ASP A 51 -0.87 7.44 4.78
N ILE A 52 0.24 7.08 4.11
CA ILE A 52 1.30 8.02 3.79
C ILE A 52 0.80 9.09 2.81
N ALA A 53 0.05 8.71 1.77
CA ALA A 53 -0.51 9.64 0.80
C ALA A 53 -1.49 10.62 1.46
N GLN A 54 -2.34 10.13 2.36
CA GLN A 54 -3.30 10.97 3.10
C GLN A 54 -2.59 11.99 4.00
N GLN A 55 -1.58 11.55 4.74
CA GLN A 55 -0.84 12.46 5.62
C GLN A 55 0.00 13.46 4.84
N ALA A 56 0.62 13.04 3.73
CA ALA A 56 1.36 13.94 2.85
C ALA A 56 0.43 14.96 2.18
N ALA A 57 -0.78 14.54 1.78
CA ALA A 57 -1.78 15.46 1.22
C ALA A 57 -2.24 16.49 2.27
N ARG A 58 -2.43 16.06 3.53
CA ARG A 58 -2.75 16.99 4.62
C ARG A 58 -1.62 17.96 4.89
N ALA A 59 -0.38 17.48 5.00
CA ALA A 59 0.78 18.34 5.23
C ALA A 59 0.94 19.41 4.13
N ALA A 60 0.66 19.04 2.88
CA ALA A 60 0.65 19.99 1.77
C ALA A 60 -0.54 20.95 1.80
N ALA A 61 -1.72 20.48 2.21
CA ALA A 61 -2.92 21.33 2.31
C ALA A 61 -2.83 22.33 3.47
N ASP A 62 -2.14 21.96 4.55
CA ASP A 62 -1.93 22.83 5.73
C ASP A 62 -0.87 23.94 5.46
N ASP A 63 -0.13 23.85 4.36
CA ASP A 63 0.82 24.88 3.95
C ASP A 63 0.07 26.04 3.27
N ILE A 64 -0.44 26.95 4.10
CA ILE A 64 -1.25 28.08 3.66
C ILE A 64 -0.35 29.22 3.18
N ASN A 65 -0.76 29.87 2.08
CA ASN A 65 -0.09 31.07 1.57
C ASN A 65 -0.31 32.27 2.50
N PRO A 66 0.72 32.76 3.23
CA PRO A 66 0.56 33.84 4.20
C PRO A 66 0.24 35.19 3.55
N ALA A 67 0.62 35.40 2.28
CA ALA A 67 0.31 36.61 1.56
C ALA A 67 -1.16 36.67 1.14
N ALA A 68 -1.72 35.57 0.67
CA ALA A 68 -3.14 35.47 0.35
C ALA A 68 -4.00 35.65 1.62
N LEU A 69 -3.59 35.02 2.72
CA LEU A 69 -4.32 35.14 3.98
C LEU A 69 -4.41 36.57 4.51
N ARG A 70 -3.36 37.39 4.32
CA ARG A 70 -3.39 38.80 4.70
C ARG A 70 -4.39 39.63 3.88
N ASN A 71 -4.71 39.19 2.67
CA ASN A 71 -5.69 39.81 1.80
C ASN A 71 -7.11 39.26 2.00
N GLY A 72 -7.30 38.36 2.98
CA GLY A 72 -8.58 37.70 3.24
C GLY A 72 -8.93 36.56 2.29
N ASP A 73 -7.94 36.12 1.50
CA ASP A 73 -8.05 34.98 0.59
C ASP A 73 -7.33 33.75 1.18
N VAL A 74 -7.89 32.55 0.93
CA VAL A 74 -7.33 31.31 1.47
C VAL A 74 -6.87 30.45 0.32
N SER A 75 -5.55 30.30 0.20
CA SER A 75 -4.93 29.47 -0.83
C SER A 75 -3.78 28.64 -0.28
N ILE A 76 -3.50 27.52 -0.92
CA ILE A 76 -2.37 26.66 -0.60
C ILE A 76 -1.11 27.32 -1.16
N ALA A 77 0.00 27.25 -0.41
CA ALA A 77 1.26 27.81 -0.84
C ALA A 77 1.74 27.15 -2.14
N ALA A 78 2.35 27.94 -3.03
CA ALA A 78 2.85 27.43 -4.31
C ALA A 78 3.90 26.32 -4.15
N GLY A 79 4.67 26.35 -3.04
CA GLY A 79 5.69 25.36 -2.70
C GLY A 79 5.19 24.10 -2.03
N ALA A 80 3.89 23.97 -1.72
CA ALA A 80 3.34 22.83 -0.99
C ALA A 80 3.61 21.47 -1.67
N CYS A 81 3.74 21.46 -2.99
CA CYS A 81 4.04 20.31 -3.83
C CYS A 81 5.50 20.24 -4.33
N ASP A 82 6.36 21.15 -3.89
CA ASP A 82 7.76 21.16 -4.31
C ASP A 82 8.56 20.02 -3.67
N THR A 83 9.77 19.80 -4.17
CA THR A 83 10.73 18.84 -3.64
C THR A 83 12.07 19.55 -3.45
N PRO A 84 12.50 19.94 -2.23
CA PRO A 84 11.83 19.67 -0.93
C PRO A 84 10.59 20.54 -0.67
N GLY A 85 9.66 19.97 0.10
CA GLY A 85 8.42 20.62 0.53
C GLY A 85 7.66 19.77 1.53
N PRO A 86 6.58 20.27 2.16
CA PRO A 86 5.90 19.59 3.28
C PRO A 86 5.51 18.15 2.97
N ALA A 87 4.96 17.89 1.79
CA ALA A 87 4.58 16.53 1.38
C ALA A 87 5.78 15.61 1.23
N SER A 88 6.85 16.06 0.58
CA SER A 88 8.07 15.27 0.36
C SER A 88 8.84 14.99 1.64
N ASP A 89 8.93 15.96 2.53
CA ASP A 89 9.64 15.85 3.81
C ASP A 89 8.94 14.86 4.74
N LEU A 90 7.61 14.86 4.74
CA LEU A 90 6.84 13.88 5.50
C LEU A 90 7.09 12.47 4.96
N ILE A 91 7.06 12.25 3.66
CA ILE A 91 7.35 10.95 3.04
C ILE A 91 8.78 10.48 3.39
N ALA A 92 9.77 11.39 3.35
CA ALA A 92 11.15 11.09 3.72
C ALA A 92 11.28 10.69 5.20
N THR A 93 10.49 11.30 6.08
CA THR A 93 10.43 10.96 7.50
C THR A 93 9.87 9.55 7.72
N TYR A 94 8.83 9.18 6.99
CA TYR A 94 8.29 7.82 7.03
C TYR A 94 9.29 6.77 6.56
N GLN A 95 10.07 7.04 5.53
CA GLN A 95 11.12 6.12 5.06
C GLN A 95 12.15 5.83 6.15
N LYS A 96 12.56 6.86 6.91
CA LYS A 96 13.54 6.71 8.01
C LYS A 96 12.98 5.94 9.20
N GLY A 97 11.70 6.16 9.54
CA GLY A 97 11.09 5.61 10.75
C GLY A 97 10.63 4.16 10.60
N VAL A 98 10.14 3.76 9.45
CA VAL A 98 9.43 2.47 9.26
C VAL A 98 10.18 1.51 8.33
N GLY A 99 11.30 1.94 7.73
CA GLY A 99 12.08 1.11 6.81
C GLY A 99 11.34 0.73 5.52
N VAL A 100 10.35 1.52 5.14
CA VAL A 100 9.54 1.33 3.93
C VAL A 100 10.08 2.24 2.84
N THR A 101 10.29 1.72 1.65
CA THR A 101 10.64 2.56 0.50
C THR A 101 9.38 3.17 -0.09
N ALA A 102 9.12 4.43 0.26
CA ALA A 102 8.00 5.20 -0.27
C ALA A 102 8.52 6.33 -1.18
N THR A 103 7.89 6.54 -2.32
CA THR A 103 8.24 7.60 -3.26
C THR A 103 6.99 8.41 -3.63
N MET A 104 7.11 9.73 -3.63
CA MET A 104 6.08 10.59 -4.16
C MET A 104 6.12 10.53 -5.68
N LEU A 105 5.03 10.07 -6.30
CA LEU A 105 4.92 10.02 -7.76
C LEU A 105 4.36 11.32 -8.32
N LYS A 106 3.41 11.91 -7.61
CA LYS A 106 2.72 13.11 -8.07
C LYS A 106 2.12 13.87 -6.89
N CYS A 107 2.22 15.17 -6.91
CA CYS A 107 1.51 16.09 -6.04
C CYS A 107 0.84 17.13 -6.93
N LEU A 108 -0.46 17.34 -6.78
CA LEU A 108 -1.24 18.24 -7.62
C LEU A 108 -2.14 19.09 -6.73
N PRO A 109 -1.96 20.41 -6.74
CA PRO A 109 -2.97 21.32 -6.24
C PRO A 109 -4.21 21.27 -7.15
N GLY A 110 -5.39 21.42 -6.56
CA GLY A 110 -6.66 21.37 -7.26
C GLY A 110 -7.72 22.16 -6.52
N ILE A 111 -8.92 22.08 -7.03
CA ILE A 111 -10.12 22.66 -6.43
C ILE A 111 -11.06 21.49 -6.12
N GLY A 112 -11.45 21.41 -4.87
CA GLY A 112 -12.38 20.40 -4.36
C GLY A 112 -13.85 20.82 -4.47
N PRO A 113 -14.73 20.04 -3.84
CA PRO A 113 -16.14 20.40 -3.74
C PRO A 113 -16.32 21.79 -3.11
N GLN A 114 -17.29 22.55 -3.60
CA GLN A 114 -17.62 23.89 -3.10
C GLN A 114 -16.52 24.94 -3.30
N GLY A 115 -15.52 24.68 -4.18
CA GLY A 115 -14.43 25.61 -4.45
C GLY A 115 -13.27 25.55 -3.46
N ALA A 116 -13.30 24.66 -2.47
CA ALA A 116 -12.23 24.55 -1.48
C ALA A 116 -10.89 24.14 -2.14
N PRO A 117 -9.77 24.84 -1.83
CA PRO A 117 -8.45 24.41 -2.28
C PRO A 117 -8.16 22.99 -1.81
N SER A 118 -7.56 22.20 -2.68
CA SER A 118 -7.25 20.80 -2.39
C SER A 118 -5.87 20.41 -2.91
N VAL A 119 -5.28 19.37 -2.30
CA VAL A 119 -4.05 18.75 -2.80
C VAL A 119 -4.25 17.25 -2.91
N THR A 120 -3.92 16.71 -4.08
CA THR A 120 -3.89 15.27 -4.31
C THR A 120 -2.46 14.80 -4.37
N VAL A 121 -2.09 13.87 -3.47
CA VAL A 121 -0.77 13.26 -3.44
C VAL A 121 -0.87 11.79 -3.81
N ARG A 122 -0.03 11.36 -4.74
CA ARG A 122 0.12 9.96 -5.13
C ARG A 122 1.47 9.44 -4.64
N VAL A 123 1.41 8.36 -3.87
CA VAL A 123 2.59 7.71 -3.30
C VAL A 123 2.69 6.28 -3.82
N GLN A 124 3.92 5.86 -4.09
CA GLN A 124 4.26 4.47 -4.38
C GLN A 124 5.06 3.89 -3.22
N VAL A 125 4.64 2.72 -2.75
CA VAL A 125 5.36 1.93 -1.76
C VAL A 125 5.92 0.71 -2.44
N SER A 126 7.23 0.49 -2.31
CA SER A 126 7.93 -0.68 -2.84
C SER A 126 8.20 -1.66 -1.71
N MET A 127 7.86 -2.93 -1.94
CA MET A 127 8.06 -4.02 -1.00
C MET A 127 8.77 -5.20 -1.66
N LYS A 128 9.51 -5.97 -0.86
CA LYS A 128 10.10 -7.24 -1.31
C LYS A 128 9.16 -8.38 -0.92
N PRO A 129 8.75 -9.25 -1.84
CA PRO A 129 7.96 -10.44 -1.50
C PRO A 129 8.78 -11.38 -0.60
N PHE A 130 8.10 -12.13 0.25
CA PHE A 130 8.72 -13.08 1.17
C PHE A 130 9.43 -14.22 0.41
N ILE A 131 8.83 -14.64 -0.70
CA ILE A 131 9.46 -15.61 -1.59
C ILE A 131 10.06 -14.90 -2.79
N PRO A 132 11.38 -14.95 -2.94
CA PRO A 132 12.04 -14.45 -4.12
C PRO A 132 11.81 -15.42 -5.29
N VAL A 133 10.59 -15.46 -5.82
CA VAL A 133 10.40 -16.02 -7.14
C VAL A 133 11.16 -15.07 -8.05
N ASN A 134 12.17 -15.57 -8.75
CA ASN A 134 13.08 -14.77 -9.60
C ASN A 134 12.38 -13.85 -10.62
N MET A 135 11.07 -13.97 -10.76
CA MET A 135 10.23 -13.19 -11.64
C MET A 135 9.77 -11.85 -11.03
N PHE A 136 9.68 -11.74 -9.67
CA PHE A 136 9.22 -10.52 -9.00
C PHE A 136 10.26 -10.02 -8.01
N ARG A 137 11.14 -9.10 -8.46
CA ARG A 137 12.16 -8.49 -7.59
C ARG A 137 11.56 -7.53 -6.56
N THR A 138 10.52 -6.80 -6.94
CA THR A 138 9.82 -5.82 -6.09
C THR A 138 8.37 -5.70 -6.52
N ILE A 139 7.48 -5.59 -5.56
CA ILE A 139 6.06 -5.29 -5.79
C ILE A 139 5.88 -3.80 -5.48
N ASN A 140 5.37 -3.04 -6.45
CA ASN A 140 5.10 -1.62 -6.30
C ASN A 140 3.60 -1.42 -6.13
N VAL A 141 3.20 -0.85 -5.00
CA VAL A 141 1.80 -0.53 -4.69
C VAL A 141 1.64 0.98 -4.66
N GLN A 142 0.60 1.48 -5.31
CA GLN A 142 0.32 2.91 -5.38
C GLN A 142 -1.00 3.23 -4.69
N ALA A 143 -1.03 4.41 -4.04
CA ALA A 143 -2.25 5.02 -3.54
C ALA A 143 -2.24 6.52 -3.87
N ALA A 144 -3.42 7.09 -4.02
CA ALA A 144 -3.62 8.51 -4.24
C ALA A 144 -4.72 9.00 -3.30
N GLU A 145 -4.43 10.04 -2.54
CA GLU A 145 -5.34 10.63 -1.58
C GLU A 145 -5.41 12.15 -1.77
N THR A 146 -6.57 12.70 -1.46
CA THR A 146 -6.84 14.13 -1.60
C THR A 146 -7.21 14.72 -0.24
N ALA A 147 -6.51 15.78 0.15
CA ALA A 147 -6.86 16.59 1.30
C ALA A 147 -7.43 17.93 0.85
N TYR A 148 -8.38 18.44 1.61
CA TYR A 148 -9.00 19.74 1.41
C TYR A 148 -8.59 20.66 2.53
N LEU A 149 -8.38 21.92 2.18
CA LEU A 149 -8.17 22.95 3.19
C LEU A 149 -9.48 23.13 3.98
N ALA A 150 -9.40 22.93 5.29
CA ALA A 150 -10.54 23.12 6.16
C ALA A 150 -10.63 24.60 6.56
N CYS A 151 -11.59 25.34 6.03
CA CYS A 151 -11.89 26.66 6.49
C CYS A 151 -12.67 26.58 7.81
N GLY A 152 -12.09 27.13 8.87
CA GLY A 152 -12.55 26.99 10.25
C GLY A 152 -13.83 27.78 10.58
N THR A 153 -14.88 27.68 9.77
CA THR A 153 -16.20 28.22 10.11
C THR A 153 -17.14 27.10 10.53
N ALA A 154 -17.79 27.29 11.66
CA ALA A 154 -18.81 26.40 12.19
C ALA A 154 -20.03 26.25 11.25
N ASP A 155 -20.14 27.09 10.25
CA ASP A 155 -21.14 27.01 9.19
C ASP A 155 -20.54 26.40 7.92
N ALA A 156 -20.92 25.17 7.62
CA ALA A 156 -20.53 24.39 6.43
C ALA A 156 -20.98 25.03 5.08
N ARG A 157 -21.31 26.30 5.06
CA ARG A 157 -21.81 27.02 3.90
C ARG A 157 -20.88 28.11 3.35
N VAL A 158 -19.75 28.34 4.00
CA VAL A 158 -18.81 29.36 3.52
C VAL A 158 -17.73 28.66 2.70
N ALA A 159 -17.77 28.89 1.39
CA ALA A 159 -16.63 28.62 0.51
C ALA A 159 -15.42 29.39 1.03
N CYS A 160 -14.27 28.75 1.04
CA CYS A 160 -12.99 29.42 1.31
C CYS A 160 -12.67 30.46 0.25
#